data_58407e32f05136d82409d86a1ebcba07
#
_entry.id   58407e32f05136d82409d86a1ebcba07
#
_cell.length_a   1.000
_cell.length_b   1.000
_cell.length_c   1.000
_cell.angle_alpha   90.00
_cell.angle_beta   90.00
_cell.angle_gamma   90.00
#
_symmetry.space_group_name_H-M   'P 1'
#
loop_
_entity.id
_entity.type
_entity.pdbx_description
1 polymer ?
#
loop_
_entity_poly.entity_id
_entity_poly.type
_entity_poly.pdbx_seq_one_letter_code
_entity_poly.pdbx_strand_id
1 'polypeptide(L)'
;GDAANVALKARIVAGDPPSASQIKGPTIQEYDQEGVVAPYNIDEVAKAEGWDNLLDPMIAAIHKCENNSGPYCAAPVNIHRIDWMWANKAVFDANGISVPTTWDELNAAAEKLQAAGIIPFAHGGQAWQDATVFEAVAMGLGGNNYYKNCYVDLKESCLRSETTVKVFDQMRKLKGFTDEGSPGRDWNVATGMVIEGKAGFQIMGDWAKGEFTAAGKVPGVDYYCAATPSN
;
A
#
# COMPACT_ATOMS: atom_id res chain seq x y z
N GLY A 1 -2.90 6.24 -10.83
CA GLY A 1 -2.41 4.97 -11.33
C GLY A 1 -1.46 5.13 -12.51
N ASP A 2 -1.06 4.03 -13.11
CA ASP A 2 -0.01 4.02 -14.15
C ASP A 2 -0.33 4.91 -15.35
N ALA A 3 -1.61 4.97 -15.77
CA ALA A 3 -2.06 5.85 -16.85
C ALA A 3 -1.79 7.34 -16.56
N ALA A 4 -1.96 7.78 -15.30
CA ALA A 4 -1.66 9.15 -14.89
C ALA A 4 -0.16 9.46 -14.96
N ASN A 5 0.69 8.50 -14.56
CA ASN A 5 2.15 8.64 -14.65
C ASN A 5 2.62 8.71 -16.11
N VAL A 6 2.04 7.89 -17.00
CA VAL A 6 2.32 7.94 -18.43
C VAL A 6 1.92 9.30 -19.03
N ALA A 7 0.74 9.80 -18.69
CA ALA A 7 0.27 11.11 -19.14
C ALA A 7 1.15 12.25 -18.61
N LEU A 8 1.57 12.19 -17.34
CA LEU A 8 2.49 13.16 -16.75
C LEU A 8 3.83 13.17 -17.50
N LYS A 9 4.43 11.99 -17.71
CA LYS A 9 5.70 11.88 -18.43
C LYS A 9 5.61 12.42 -19.87
N ALA A 10 4.52 12.12 -20.56
CA ALA A 10 4.27 12.64 -21.92
C ALA A 10 4.21 14.17 -21.93
N ARG A 11 3.52 14.81 -20.99
CA ARG A 11 3.45 16.27 -20.86
C ARG A 11 4.80 16.91 -20.54
N ILE A 12 5.58 16.27 -19.64
CA ILE A 12 6.94 16.74 -19.30
C ILE A 12 7.83 16.73 -20.55
N VAL A 13 7.84 15.63 -21.31
CA VAL A 13 8.62 15.48 -22.54
C VAL A 13 8.17 16.50 -23.60
N ALA A 14 6.89 16.82 -23.67
CA ALA A 14 6.34 17.83 -24.57
C ALA A 14 6.64 19.29 -24.16
N GLY A 15 7.28 19.51 -23.02
CA GLY A 15 7.55 20.85 -22.48
C GLY A 15 6.31 21.58 -21.94
N ASP A 16 5.24 20.84 -21.64
CA ASP A 16 3.98 21.33 -21.05
C ASP A 16 3.66 20.61 -19.73
N PRO A 17 4.54 20.68 -18.71
CA PRO A 17 4.27 20.06 -17.42
C PRO A 17 3.09 20.75 -16.72
N PRO A 18 2.34 20.02 -15.87
CA PRO A 18 1.33 20.65 -15.02
C PRO A 18 2.02 21.51 -13.94
N SER A 19 1.28 22.47 -13.37
CA SER A 19 1.78 23.30 -12.24
C SER A 19 2.11 22.48 -11.00
N ALA A 20 1.44 21.36 -10.78
CA ALA A 20 1.70 20.42 -9.69
C ALA A 20 1.24 19.02 -10.10
N SER A 21 1.89 18.00 -9.55
CA SER A 21 1.50 16.60 -9.73
C SER A 21 1.79 15.79 -8.48
N GLN A 22 0.94 14.80 -8.21
CA GLN A 22 1.23 13.81 -7.18
C GLN A 22 2.23 12.78 -7.74
N ILE A 23 3.36 12.62 -7.05
CA ILE A 23 4.37 11.61 -7.35
C ILE A 23 4.75 10.87 -6.07
N LYS A 24 5.28 9.66 -6.21
CA LYS A 24 5.75 8.86 -5.07
C LYS A 24 7.22 9.12 -4.81
N GLY A 25 7.67 8.87 -3.58
CA GLY A 25 9.01 9.19 -3.10
C GLY A 25 10.18 8.90 -4.06
N PRO A 26 10.42 7.65 -4.52
CA PRO A 26 11.53 7.37 -5.44
C PRO A 26 11.46 8.16 -6.75
N THR A 27 10.27 8.42 -7.27
CA THR A 27 10.06 9.20 -8.50
C THR A 27 10.46 10.68 -8.33
N ILE A 28 10.48 11.21 -7.11
CA ILE A 28 11.00 12.56 -6.83
C ILE A 28 12.48 12.62 -7.23
N GLN A 29 13.26 11.62 -6.83
CA GLN A 29 14.70 11.57 -7.13
C GLN A 29 14.97 11.34 -8.63
N GLU A 30 14.14 10.54 -9.32
CA GLU A 30 14.24 10.35 -10.77
C GLU A 30 14.03 11.69 -11.50
N TYR A 31 12.98 12.42 -11.14
CA TYR A 31 12.67 13.71 -11.76
C TYR A 31 13.64 14.83 -11.36
N ASP A 32 14.25 14.75 -10.18
CA ASP A 32 15.33 15.65 -9.79
C ASP A 32 16.56 15.42 -10.68
N GLN A 33 16.97 14.17 -10.89
CA GLN A 33 18.10 13.83 -11.76
C GLN A 33 17.84 14.19 -13.23
N GLU A 34 16.58 14.11 -13.68
CA GLU A 34 16.16 14.54 -15.01
C GLU A 34 15.99 16.06 -15.12
N GLY A 35 16.16 16.82 -14.02
CA GLY A 35 15.98 18.28 -13.99
C GLY A 35 14.52 18.74 -14.16
N VAL A 36 13.56 17.86 -13.85
CA VAL A 36 12.13 18.11 -14.02
C VAL A 36 11.50 18.79 -12.81
N VAL A 37 11.92 18.40 -11.59
CA VAL A 37 11.49 19.05 -10.36
C VAL A 37 12.51 20.08 -9.93
N ALA A 38 12.03 21.17 -9.36
CA ALA A 38 12.88 22.23 -8.88
C ALA A 38 12.40 22.69 -7.50
N PRO A 39 13.32 23.07 -6.61
CA PRO A 39 12.97 23.41 -5.23
C PRO A 39 12.24 24.75 -5.08
N TYR A 40 11.97 25.49 -6.13
CA TYR A 40 11.31 26.81 -6.12
C TYR A 40 11.11 27.37 -4.70
N ASN A 41 9.90 27.79 -4.36
CA ASN A 41 9.55 28.32 -3.04
C ASN A 41 9.12 27.25 -2.03
N ILE A 42 9.12 25.97 -2.39
CA ILE A 42 8.74 24.87 -1.47
C ILE A 42 9.72 24.80 -0.30
N ASP A 43 11.02 24.92 -0.58
CA ASP A 43 12.06 24.90 0.45
C ASP A 43 11.96 26.10 1.42
N GLU A 44 11.58 27.27 0.91
CA GLU A 44 11.35 28.45 1.75
C GLU A 44 10.17 28.22 2.72
N VAL A 45 9.08 27.63 2.24
CA VAL A 45 7.94 27.27 3.08
C VAL A 45 8.32 26.20 4.09
N ALA A 46 9.02 25.15 3.65
CA ALA A 46 9.49 24.07 4.52
C ALA A 46 10.35 24.59 5.68
N LYS A 47 11.27 25.53 5.41
CA LYS A 47 12.09 26.19 6.43
C LYS A 47 11.27 27.08 7.34
N ALA A 48 10.36 27.89 6.79
CA ALA A 48 9.53 28.81 7.58
C ALA A 48 8.60 28.04 8.54
N GLU A 49 8.08 26.89 8.12
CA GLU A 49 7.19 26.04 8.91
C GLU A 49 7.93 24.98 9.74
N GLY A 50 9.24 24.85 9.57
CA GLY A 50 10.07 23.93 10.36
C GLY A 50 9.81 22.45 10.09
N TRP A 51 9.65 22.08 8.82
CA TRP A 51 9.29 20.70 8.43
C TRP A 51 10.28 19.64 8.92
N ASP A 52 11.57 19.96 9.01
CA ASP A 52 12.58 19.05 9.56
C ASP A 52 12.34 18.66 11.03
N ASN A 53 11.55 19.46 11.76
CA ASN A 53 11.18 19.18 13.15
C ASN A 53 9.78 18.52 13.26
N LEU A 54 8.98 18.61 12.21
CA LEU A 54 7.59 18.09 12.20
C LEU A 54 7.50 16.71 11.57
N LEU A 55 8.35 16.43 10.59
CA LEU A 55 8.32 15.19 9.82
C LEU A 55 9.27 14.16 10.42
N ASP A 56 8.90 12.88 10.27
CA ASP A 56 9.87 11.80 10.46
C ASP A 56 11.08 12.03 9.54
N PRO A 57 12.32 11.83 10.02
CA PRO A 57 13.54 12.09 9.23
C PRO A 57 13.58 11.37 7.88
N MET A 58 13.02 10.17 7.79
CA MET A 58 12.94 9.41 6.53
C MET A 58 11.96 10.08 5.56
N ILE A 59 10.82 10.54 6.07
CA ILE A 59 9.82 11.27 5.26
C ILE A 59 10.39 12.62 4.81
N ALA A 60 11.05 13.35 5.70
CA ALA A 60 11.71 14.59 5.33
C ALA A 60 12.74 14.37 4.21
N ALA A 61 13.61 13.38 4.36
CA ALA A 61 14.66 13.07 3.39
C ALA A 61 14.09 12.77 1.99
N ILE A 62 13.05 11.92 1.89
CA ILE A 62 12.50 11.49 0.59
C ILE A 62 11.87 12.63 -0.21
N HIS A 63 11.51 13.75 0.44
CA HIS A 63 10.94 14.93 -0.20
C HIS A 63 12.00 15.99 -0.57
N LYS A 64 13.29 15.71 -0.29
CA LYS A 64 14.42 16.57 -0.66
C LYS A 64 15.04 16.10 -1.96
N CYS A 65 15.48 17.04 -2.79
CA CYS A 65 16.32 16.81 -3.95
C CYS A 65 17.76 16.45 -3.57
N GLU A 66 18.64 16.33 -4.53
CA GLU A 66 20.08 16.08 -4.36
C GLU A 66 20.37 14.83 -3.50
N ASN A 67 19.82 13.69 -3.93
CA ASN A 67 19.94 12.41 -3.22
C ASN A 67 19.43 12.47 -1.76
N ASN A 68 18.25 13.05 -1.55
CA ASN A 68 17.58 13.18 -0.25
C ASN A 68 18.29 14.06 0.78
N SER A 69 19.21 14.92 0.37
CA SER A 69 20.00 15.75 1.29
C SER A 69 19.99 17.25 0.98
N GLY A 70 19.44 17.66 -0.16
CA GLY A 70 19.34 19.04 -0.61
C GLY A 70 18.11 19.78 -0.07
N PRO A 71 17.65 20.81 -0.79
CA PRO A 71 16.43 21.54 -0.44
C PRO A 71 15.17 20.68 -0.67
N TYR A 72 14.06 21.03 -0.02
CA TYR A 72 12.78 20.44 -0.32
C TYR A 72 12.34 20.77 -1.74
N CYS A 73 12.00 19.76 -2.54
CA CYS A 73 11.50 19.90 -3.89
C CYS A 73 10.11 19.25 -4.09
N ALA A 74 9.61 18.63 -3.06
CA ALA A 74 8.25 18.11 -3.00
C ALA A 74 7.61 18.42 -1.65
N ALA A 75 6.30 18.66 -1.65
CA ALA A 75 5.53 18.86 -0.42
C ALA A 75 4.90 17.53 0.03
N PRO A 76 5.07 17.13 1.30
CA PRO A 76 4.36 15.97 1.85
C PRO A 76 2.89 16.35 2.08
N VAL A 77 2.01 15.94 1.16
CA VAL A 77 0.58 16.28 1.26
C VAL A 77 -0.14 15.34 2.20
N ASN A 78 0.13 14.04 2.10
CA ASN A 78 -0.37 13.02 3.00
C ASN A 78 0.65 11.89 3.12
N ILE A 79 0.69 11.28 4.31
CA ILE A 79 1.54 10.13 4.61
C ILE A 79 0.60 8.93 4.75
N HIS A 80 0.64 8.03 3.77
CA HIS A 80 -0.20 6.86 3.76
C HIS A 80 0.37 5.74 4.61
N ARG A 81 -0.50 5.05 5.36
CA ARG A 81 -0.23 3.70 5.84
C ARG A 81 -0.79 2.73 4.81
N ILE A 82 0.10 2.03 4.11
CA ILE A 82 -0.27 1.20 2.96
C ILE A 82 -0.78 -0.19 3.34
N ASP A 83 -0.48 -0.66 4.56
CA ASP A 83 -0.76 -2.02 5.01
C ASP A 83 -1.87 -2.04 6.07
N TRP A 84 -3.12 -2.03 5.61
CA TRP A 84 -4.31 -2.24 6.43
C TRP A 84 -5.10 -3.45 5.93
N MET A 85 -5.72 -4.16 6.87
CA MET A 85 -6.75 -5.14 6.56
C MET A 85 -8.14 -4.51 6.75
N TRP A 86 -8.95 -4.59 5.70
CA TRP A 86 -10.33 -4.14 5.66
C TRP A 86 -11.21 -5.36 5.54
N ALA A 87 -12.08 -5.63 6.51
CA ALA A 87 -12.91 -6.82 6.51
C ALA A 87 -14.39 -6.47 6.70
N ASN A 88 -15.28 -7.15 5.98
CA ASN A 88 -16.71 -6.99 6.17
C ASN A 88 -17.13 -7.63 7.49
N LYS A 89 -17.64 -6.80 8.41
CA LYS A 89 -17.98 -7.27 9.75
C LYS A 89 -19.12 -8.30 9.74
N ALA A 90 -20.17 -8.06 8.96
CA ALA A 90 -21.30 -8.99 8.90
C ALA A 90 -20.89 -10.37 8.34
N VAL A 91 -20.00 -10.39 7.34
CA VAL A 91 -19.45 -11.63 6.79
C VAL A 91 -18.61 -12.37 7.83
N PHE A 92 -17.75 -11.67 8.56
CA PHE A 92 -16.91 -12.26 9.60
C PHE A 92 -17.75 -12.81 10.76
N ASP A 93 -18.67 -12.01 11.27
CA ASP A 93 -19.54 -12.40 12.38
C ASP A 93 -20.43 -13.61 12.03
N ALA A 94 -21.05 -13.60 10.84
CA ALA A 94 -21.89 -14.70 10.38
C ALA A 94 -21.13 -16.04 10.22
N ASN A 95 -19.82 -15.97 9.99
CA ASN A 95 -18.97 -17.15 9.88
C ASN A 95 -18.18 -17.43 11.16
N GLY A 96 -18.41 -16.69 12.26
CA GLY A 96 -17.70 -16.87 13.52
C GLY A 96 -16.19 -16.67 13.36
N ILE A 97 -15.78 -15.65 12.62
CA ILE A 97 -14.38 -15.28 12.37
C ILE A 97 -14.05 -14.03 13.19
N SER A 98 -13.05 -14.14 14.05
CA SER A 98 -12.43 -13.00 14.71
C SER A 98 -11.43 -12.34 13.77
N VAL A 99 -11.14 -11.05 14.00
CA VAL A 99 -10.10 -10.33 13.22
C VAL A 99 -8.76 -11.04 13.42
N PRO A 100 -8.15 -11.60 12.35
CA PRO A 100 -6.89 -12.34 12.46
C PRO A 100 -5.74 -11.40 12.77
N THR A 101 -4.85 -11.84 13.64
CA THR A 101 -3.63 -11.12 14.05
C THR A 101 -2.35 -11.76 13.50
N THR A 102 -2.43 -13.03 13.10
CA THR A 102 -1.34 -13.77 12.49
C THR A 102 -1.71 -14.24 11.08
N TRP A 103 -0.70 -14.54 10.24
CA TRP A 103 -0.94 -15.08 8.90
C TRP A 103 -1.63 -16.45 8.92
N ASP A 104 -1.36 -17.27 9.92
CA ASP A 104 -2.02 -18.56 10.06
C ASP A 104 -3.51 -18.40 10.40
N GLU A 105 -3.85 -17.46 11.28
CA GLU A 105 -5.25 -17.12 11.58
C GLU A 105 -5.97 -16.56 10.34
N LEU A 106 -5.29 -15.70 9.55
CA LEU A 106 -5.88 -15.17 8.31
C LEU A 106 -6.11 -16.29 7.28
N ASN A 107 -5.15 -17.20 7.12
CA ASN A 107 -5.31 -18.33 6.22
C ASN A 107 -6.49 -19.22 6.65
N ALA A 108 -6.60 -19.55 7.94
CA ALA A 108 -7.74 -20.32 8.46
C ALA A 108 -9.09 -19.58 8.27
N ALA A 109 -9.12 -18.27 8.48
CA ALA A 109 -10.30 -17.45 8.20
C ALA A 109 -10.68 -17.50 6.71
N ALA A 110 -9.69 -17.38 5.81
CA ALA A 110 -9.90 -17.44 4.37
C ALA A 110 -10.43 -18.82 3.92
N GLU A 111 -9.86 -19.91 4.41
CA GLU A 111 -10.33 -21.27 4.13
C GLU A 111 -11.79 -21.46 4.58
N LYS A 112 -12.16 -20.91 5.73
CA LYS A 112 -13.52 -20.96 6.26
C LYS A 112 -14.50 -20.18 5.38
N LEU A 113 -14.13 -19.00 4.91
CA LEU A 113 -14.93 -18.21 3.97
C LEU A 113 -15.08 -18.93 2.63
N GLN A 114 -14.01 -19.52 2.11
CA GLN A 114 -14.03 -20.29 0.86
C GLN A 114 -14.96 -21.50 0.97
N ALA A 115 -14.92 -22.21 2.08
CA ALA A 115 -15.84 -23.33 2.34
C ALA A 115 -17.31 -22.88 2.43
N ALA A 116 -17.56 -21.63 2.84
CA ALA A 116 -18.90 -21.03 2.85
C ALA A 116 -19.33 -20.46 1.48
N GLY A 117 -18.50 -20.58 0.44
CA GLY A 117 -18.78 -20.06 -0.91
C GLY A 117 -18.61 -18.54 -1.04
N ILE A 118 -17.90 -17.91 -0.10
CA ILE A 118 -17.62 -16.49 -0.10
C ILE A 118 -16.20 -16.30 -0.60
N ILE A 119 -15.96 -15.31 -1.48
CA ILE A 119 -14.60 -14.92 -1.90
C ILE A 119 -13.84 -14.44 -0.66
N PRO A 120 -12.77 -15.12 -0.23
CA PRO A 120 -12.09 -14.69 0.98
C PRO A 120 -11.40 -13.33 0.82
N PHE A 121 -10.57 -13.20 -0.22
CA PHE A 121 -9.68 -12.07 -0.43
C PHE A 121 -10.05 -11.29 -1.69
N ALA A 122 -10.62 -10.10 -1.51
CA ALA A 122 -10.84 -9.15 -2.60
C ALA A 122 -9.50 -8.50 -2.99
N HIS A 123 -9.07 -8.75 -4.21
CA HIS A 123 -7.81 -8.21 -4.71
C HIS A 123 -7.96 -7.74 -6.16
N GLY A 124 -7.27 -6.66 -6.52
CA GLY A 124 -7.14 -6.24 -7.90
C GLY A 124 -5.72 -6.56 -8.37
N GLY A 125 -5.58 -7.41 -9.37
CA GLY A 125 -4.29 -7.93 -9.83
C GLY A 125 -3.47 -6.95 -10.68
N GLN A 126 -3.33 -5.70 -10.22
CA GLN A 126 -2.41 -4.72 -10.78
C GLN A 126 -1.10 -4.77 -10.00
N ALA A 127 0.05 -4.64 -10.67
CA ALA A 127 1.37 -4.81 -10.06
C ALA A 127 1.61 -4.00 -8.78
N TRP A 128 1.10 -2.76 -8.70
CA TRP A 128 1.24 -1.94 -7.49
C TRP A 128 0.41 -2.47 -6.32
N GLN A 129 -0.74 -3.13 -6.58
CA GLN A 129 -1.55 -3.76 -5.55
C GLN A 129 -0.88 -5.04 -5.04
N ASP A 130 -0.27 -5.81 -5.95
CA ASP A 130 0.56 -6.97 -5.57
C ASP A 130 1.74 -6.54 -4.70
N ALA A 131 2.39 -5.42 -5.03
CA ALA A 131 3.48 -4.85 -4.23
C ALA A 131 3.01 -4.46 -2.82
N THR A 132 1.83 -3.81 -2.67
CA THR A 132 1.25 -3.49 -1.35
C THR A 132 1.04 -4.75 -0.51
N VAL A 133 0.45 -5.80 -1.08
CA VAL A 133 0.25 -7.07 -0.37
C VAL A 133 1.58 -7.74 -0.03
N PHE A 134 2.54 -7.69 -0.96
CA PHE A 134 3.88 -8.23 -0.73
C PHE A 134 4.59 -7.53 0.43
N GLU A 135 4.51 -6.20 0.53
CA GLU A 135 5.09 -5.44 1.65
C GLU A 135 4.46 -5.84 2.98
N ALA A 136 3.13 -5.97 3.03
CA ALA A 136 2.42 -6.45 4.22
C ALA A 136 2.91 -7.84 4.66
N VAL A 137 3.04 -8.79 3.72
CA VAL A 137 3.52 -10.14 4.00
C VAL A 137 4.99 -10.14 4.41
N ALA A 138 5.85 -9.39 3.72
CA ALA A 138 7.27 -9.31 4.01
C ALA A 138 7.54 -8.71 5.40
N MET A 139 6.83 -7.63 5.73
CA MET A 139 6.93 -6.99 7.05
C MET A 139 6.35 -7.89 8.14
N GLY A 140 5.20 -8.50 7.91
CA GLY A 140 4.52 -9.33 8.90
C GLY A 140 5.25 -10.65 9.23
N LEU A 141 5.98 -11.24 8.28
CA LEU A 141 6.75 -12.46 8.49
C LEU A 141 8.20 -12.21 8.88
N GLY A 142 8.80 -11.14 8.39
CA GLY A 142 10.24 -10.89 8.56
C GLY A 142 10.56 -9.74 9.49
N GLY A 143 9.64 -8.83 9.71
CA GLY A 143 9.83 -7.61 10.49
C GLY A 143 10.72 -6.57 9.82
N ASN A 144 10.91 -5.44 10.51
CA ASN A 144 11.62 -4.28 9.97
C ASN A 144 13.06 -4.59 9.51
N ASN A 145 13.80 -5.37 10.28
CA ASN A 145 15.19 -5.69 9.96
C ASN A 145 15.30 -6.54 8.68
N TYR A 146 14.40 -7.48 8.50
CA TYR A 146 14.31 -8.29 7.29
C TYR A 146 13.99 -7.40 6.10
N TYR A 147 12.93 -6.58 6.19
CA TYR A 147 12.53 -5.69 5.12
C TYR A 147 13.68 -4.76 4.71
N LYS A 148 14.32 -4.10 5.69
CA LYS A 148 15.48 -3.23 5.44
C LYS A 148 16.62 -3.97 4.74
N ASN A 149 17.02 -5.12 5.26
CA ASN A 149 18.15 -5.87 4.70
C ASN A 149 17.88 -6.39 3.29
N CYS A 150 16.67 -6.90 3.05
CA CYS A 150 16.33 -7.52 1.76
C CYS A 150 15.97 -6.49 0.69
N TYR A 151 15.13 -5.49 1.02
CA TYR A 151 14.48 -4.66 0.01
C TYR A 151 14.95 -3.19 -0.01
N VAL A 152 15.71 -2.77 0.99
CA VAL A 152 16.37 -1.46 1.02
C VAL A 152 17.87 -1.62 0.77
N ASP A 153 18.54 -2.46 1.57
CA ASP A 153 19.99 -2.69 1.48
C ASP A 153 20.36 -3.73 0.40
N LEU A 154 19.39 -4.45 -0.16
CA LEU A 154 19.52 -5.47 -1.23
C LEU A 154 20.56 -6.55 -0.93
N LYS A 155 20.66 -6.99 0.33
CA LYS A 155 21.63 -8.02 0.74
C LYS A 155 21.24 -9.38 0.16
N GLU A 156 22.10 -9.95 -0.69
CA GLU A 156 21.86 -11.23 -1.34
C GLU A 156 21.58 -12.37 -0.35
N SER A 157 22.27 -12.41 0.79
CA SER A 157 22.05 -13.42 1.84
C SER A 157 20.65 -13.35 2.43
N CYS A 158 20.08 -12.14 2.52
CA CYS A 158 18.71 -11.93 2.98
C CYS A 158 17.71 -12.40 1.92
N LEU A 159 17.92 -12.02 0.65
CA LEU A 159 17.05 -12.39 -0.46
C LEU A 159 16.98 -13.93 -0.69
N ARG A 160 18.03 -14.66 -0.31
CA ARG A 160 18.08 -16.13 -0.39
C ARG A 160 17.69 -16.84 0.91
N SER A 161 17.17 -16.12 1.90
CA SER A 161 16.84 -16.68 3.21
C SER A 161 15.56 -17.53 3.19
N GLU A 162 15.40 -18.38 4.20
CA GLU A 162 14.15 -19.13 4.42
C GLU A 162 12.96 -18.21 4.64
N THR A 163 13.16 -17.04 5.26
CA THR A 163 12.11 -16.04 5.43
C THR A 163 11.57 -15.57 4.08
N THR A 164 12.45 -15.36 3.10
CA THR A 164 12.03 -14.98 1.75
C THR A 164 11.18 -16.09 1.09
N VAL A 165 11.54 -17.35 1.28
CA VAL A 165 10.72 -18.47 0.81
C VAL A 165 9.33 -18.43 1.44
N LYS A 166 9.25 -18.25 2.78
CA LYS A 166 7.97 -18.13 3.50
C LYS A 166 7.12 -16.97 3.01
N VAL A 167 7.72 -15.82 2.70
CA VAL A 167 7.02 -14.66 2.13
C VAL A 167 6.34 -15.03 0.81
N PHE A 168 7.07 -15.65 -0.11
CA PHE A 168 6.50 -16.07 -1.39
C PHE A 168 5.47 -17.22 -1.26
N ASP A 169 5.64 -18.11 -0.29
CA ASP A 169 4.66 -19.15 -0.01
C ASP A 169 3.35 -18.56 0.51
N GLN A 170 3.42 -17.53 1.39
CA GLN A 170 2.24 -16.83 1.86
C GLN A 170 1.56 -16.05 0.71
N MET A 171 2.33 -15.42 -0.19
CA MET A 171 1.77 -14.78 -1.38
C MET A 171 1.01 -15.78 -2.27
N ARG A 172 1.54 -16.99 -2.46
CA ARG A 172 0.85 -18.06 -3.21
C ARG A 172 -0.46 -18.48 -2.54
N LYS A 173 -0.47 -18.58 -1.20
CA LYS A 173 -1.70 -18.88 -0.44
C LYS A 173 -2.75 -17.79 -0.66
N LEU A 174 -2.37 -16.52 -0.51
CA LEU A 174 -3.28 -15.39 -0.72
C LEU A 174 -3.86 -15.38 -2.14
N LYS A 175 -3.04 -15.67 -3.15
CA LYS A 175 -3.53 -15.81 -4.52
C LYS A 175 -4.60 -16.90 -4.67
N GLY A 176 -4.51 -17.99 -3.93
CA GLY A 176 -5.50 -19.06 -3.90
C GLY A 176 -6.85 -18.65 -3.31
N PHE A 177 -6.91 -17.52 -2.63
CA PHE A 177 -8.12 -16.98 -2.01
C PHE A 177 -8.79 -15.86 -2.82
N THR A 178 -8.21 -15.45 -3.96
CA THR A 178 -8.80 -14.48 -4.88
C THR A 178 -9.76 -15.14 -5.87
N ASP A 179 -10.67 -14.37 -6.43
CA ASP A 179 -11.53 -14.81 -7.53
C ASP A 179 -10.85 -14.72 -8.91
N GLU A 180 -11.39 -15.42 -9.90
CA GLU A 180 -10.85 -15.46 -11.27
C GLU A 180 -10.86 -14.08 -11.96
N GLY A 181 -11.76 -13.18 -11.58
CA GLY A 181 -11.86 -11.83 -12.10
C GLY A 181 -10.85 -10.83 -11.51
N SER A 182 -9.96 -11.27 -10.62
CA SER A 182 -8.97 -10.42 -9.97
C SER A 182 -7.97 -9.75 -10.93
N PRO A 183 -7.45 -10.39 -12.01
CA PRO A 183 -6.43 -9.78 -12.85
C PRO A 183 -6.88 -8.44 -13.45
N GLY A 184 -6.08 -7.39 -13.25
CA GLY A 184 -6.32 -6.06 -13.79
C GLY A 184 -7.45 -5.25 -13.15
N ARG A 185 -8.15 -5.82 -12.15
CA ARG A 185 -9.21 -5.10 -11.42
C ARG A 185 -8.65 -3.90 -10.69
N ASP A 186 -9.38 -2.78 -10.74
CA ASP A 186 -9.05 -1.61 -9.94
C ASP A 186 -9.28 -1.87 -8.44
N TRP A 187 -8.45 -1.27 -7.61
CA TRP A 187 -8.44 -1.46 -6.15
C TRP A 187 -9.78 -1.08 -5.48
N ASN A 188 -10.43 -0.02 -5.96
CA ASN A 188 -11.70 0.44 -5.42
C ASN A 188 -12.86 -0.51 -5.77
N VAL A 189 -12.78 -1.20 -6.91
CA VAL A 189 -13.73 -2.27 -7.26
C VAL A 189 -13.58 -3.44 -6.28
N ALA A 190 -12.34 -3.82 -5.93
CA ALA A 190 -12.09 -4.83 -4.90
C ALA A 190 -12.60 -4.37 -3.53
N THR A 191 -12.40 -3.09 -3.16
CA THR A 191 -12.97 -2.52 -1.93
C THR A 191 -14.51 -2.60 -1.94
N GLY A 192 -15.14 -2.30 -3.07
CA GLY A 192 -16.59 -2.43 -3.26
C GLY A 192 -17.09 -3.84 -2.98
N MET A 193 -16.36 -4.88 -3.36
CA MET A 193 -16.72 -6.27 -3.06
C MET A 193 -16.77 -6.56 -1.56
N VAL A 194 -15.84 -5.98 -0.78
CA VAL A 194 -15.87 -6.08 0.68
C VAL A 194 -17.04 -5.30 1.27
N ILE A 195 -17.28 -4.07 0.79
CA ILE A 195 -18.38 -3.21 1.23
C ILE A 195 -19.74 -3.92 1.04
N GLU A 196 -19.92 -4.60 -0.10
CA GLU A 196 -21.15 -5.30 -0.47
C GLU A 196 -21.27 -6.70 0.17
N GLY A 197 -20.26 -7.17 0.89
CA GLY A 197 -20.24 -8.52 1.48
C GLY A 197 -20.06 -9.66 0.48
N LYS A 198 -19.63 -9.36 -0.76
CA LYS A 198 -19.27 -10.35 -1.78
C LYS A 198 -17.92 -11.00 -1.50
N ALA A 199 -17.07 -10.31 -0.73
CA ALA A 199 -15.80 -10.82 -0.28
C ALA A 199 -15.59 -10.53 1.22
N GLY A 200 -14.75 -11.34 1.86
CA GLY A 200 -14.49 -11.27 3.29
C GLY A 200 -13.60 -10.10 3.66
N PHE A 201 -12.45 -9.97 3.02
CA PHE A 201 -11.47 -8.94 3.36
C PHE A 201 -10.64 -8.45 2.15
N GLN A 202 -9.96 -7.33 2.35
CA GLN A 202 -8.95 -6.76 1.44
C GLN A 202 -7.74 -6.29 2.26
N ILE A 203 -6.54 -6.43 1.70
CA ILE A 203 -5.32 -5.75 2.18
C ILE A 203 -5.08 -4.57 1.24
N MET A 204 -5.16 -3.35 1.79
CA MET A 204 -5.07 -2.12 0.99
C MET A 204 -4.76 -0.94 1.92
N GLY A 205 -4.17 0.10 1.36
CA GLY A 205 -3.82 1.30 2.13
C GLY A 205 -5.00 2.07 2.72
N ASP A 206 -4.68 3.04 3.55
CA ASP A 206 -5.66 3.83 4.30
C ASP A 206 -6.64 4.63 3.41
N TRP A 207 -6.29 4.85 2.14
CA TRP A 207 -7.19 5.47 1.15
C TRP A 207 -8.47 4.66 0.91
N ALA A 208 -8.47 3.34 1.16
CA ALA A 208 -9.68 2.53 1.06
C ALA A 208 -10.78 2.99 2.02
N LYS A 209 -10.44 3.64 3.14
CA LYS A 209 -11.41 4.26 4.03
C LYS A 209 -12.35 5.22 3.32
N GLY A 210 -11.86 5.93 2.30
CA GLY A 210 -12.66 6.84 1.49
C GLY A 210 -13.85 6.16 0.82
N GLU A 211 -13.65 4.96 0.27
CA GLU A 211 -14.70 4.17 -0.36
C GLU A 211 -15.76 3.71 0.66
N PHE A 212 -15.34 3.22 1.83
CA PHE A 212 -16.27 2.86 2.92
C PHE A 212 -17.08 4.07 3.38
N THR A 213 -16.42 5.23 3.55
CA THR A 213 -17.08 6.47 3.96
C THR A 213 -18.09 6.95 2.92
N ALA A 214 -17.73 6.93 1.63
CA ALA A 214 -18.62 7.29 0.52
C ALA A 214 -19.84 6.37 0.43
N ALA A 215 -19.67 5.10 0.81
CA ALA A 215 -20.76 4.11 0.90
C ALA A 215 -21.58 4.22 2.22
N GLY A 216 -21.32 5.21 3.06
CA GLY A 216 -22.02 5.39 4.34
C GLY A 216 -21.68 4.36 5.41
N LYS A 217 -20.55 3.66 5.28
CA LYS A 217 -20.14 2.60 6.22
C LYS A 217 -19.36 3.13 7.40
N VAL A 218 -19.62 2.57 8.58
CA VAL A 218 -19.07 3.00 9.86
C VAL A 218 -18.07 1.95 10.39
N PRO A 219 -16.83 2.35 10.73
CA PRO A 219 -15.84 1.42 11.27
C PRO A 219 -16.31 0.83 12.61
N GLY A 220 -16.08 -0.46 12.81
CA GLY A 220 -16.52 -1.22 13.99
C GLY A 220 -18.01 -1.61 13.99
N VAL A 221 -18.82 -0.99 13.12
CA VAL A 221 -20.24 -1.33 12.93
C VAL A 221 -20.44 -2.15 11.66
N ASP A 222 -19.96 -1.66 10.54
CA ASP A 222 -20.13 -2.29 9.22
C ASP A 222 -18.89 -3.06 8.77
N TYR A 223 -17.71 -2.61 9.18
CA TYR A 223 -16.45 -3.20 8.79
C TYR A 223 -15.40 -3.12 9.89
N TYR A 224 -14.43 -4.02 9.83
CA TYR A 224 -13.21 -3.95 10.62
C TYR A 224 -12.11 -3.28 9.81
N CYS A 225 -11.36 -2.39 10.50
CA CYS A 225 -10.13 -1.81 10.01
C CYS A 225 -9.04 -2.20 11.02
N ALA A 226 -8.13 -3.06 10.60
CA ALA A 226 -7.12 -3.63 11.48
C ALA A 226 -5.73 -3.57 10.85
N ALA A 227 -4.70 -3.69 11.68
CA ALA A 227 -3.35 -3.94 11.16
C ALA A 227 -3.35 -5.25 10.35
N THR A 228 -2.50 -5.34 9.33
CA THR A 228 -2.23 -6.61 8.66
C THR A 228 -1.60 -7.60 9.64
N PRO A 229 -1.85 -8.90 9.46
CA PRO A 229 -1.29 -9.93 10.34
C PRO A 229 0.24 -9.88 10.41
N SER A 230 0.77 -10.27 11.58
CA SER A 230 2.20 -10.43 11.80
C SER A 230 2.47 -11.66 12.67
N ASN A 231 3.56 -12.38 12.42
CA ASN A 231 3.99 -13.52 13.24
C ASN A 231 5.13 -13.13 14.16
#